data_ab1dd5b383269bc222ec6d24e0db7d58
#
_entry.id   ab1dd5b383269bc222ec6d24e0db7d58
#
_cell.length_a   1.000
_cell.length_b   1.000
_cell.length_c   1.000
_cell.angle_alpha   90.00
_cell.angle_beta   90.00
_cell.angle_gamma   90.00
#
_symmetry.space_group_name_H-M   'P 1'
#
loop_
_entity.id
_entity.type
_entity.pdbx_description
1 polymer ?
#
loop_
_entity_poly.entity_id
_entity_poly.type
_entity_poly.pdbx_seq_one_letter_code
_entity_poly.pdbx_strand_id
1 'polypeptide(L)'
;MRTMRIPTRAHVRILIFTIVAVSLITLSLLEFGTTPIRNAICRSMYPEHMSRTVYIGDLAPSINASSLMTQFLAIREGRKVFSSIVPGEIIHQSWKAQNIPSAYHSLVTSWRSTYSNWTYVLWDNDNNRALVETFYPEWLKAYEALPSDIYRADFSRNLYMHAFGGIYADVDSEAVAPLDLLVKAQRSTGAPTAFLGAMETSSHDLHGIPNAFMAASAPGHPLWLVAAQDTVDWARARSWDRSIPAPGPEYVSGSVSLRRSIINYSPSVLETPIGGGSTHYYSTSNETIAPVVLFSPEVIYPFTWDRPRPHVLTATHE
;
A
#
# COMPACT_ATOMS: atom_id res chain seq x y z
N MET A 1 -33.34 63.78 -5.84
CA MET A 1 -32.94 63.02 -4.67
C MET A 1 -33.70 61.70 -4.66
N ARG A 2 -33.05 60.56 -4.98
CA ARG A 2 -33.67 59.23 -4.87
C ARG A 2 -33.41 58.74 -3.42
N THR A 3 -34.46 58.60 -2.63
CA THR A 3 -34.40 58.04 -1.29
C THR A 3 -34.05 56.55 -1.38
N MET A 4 -32.90 56.16 -0.89
CA MET A 4 -32.48 54.77 -0.75
C MET A 4 -33.31 54.15 0.38
N ARG A 5 -34.22 53.19 0.08
CA ARG A 5 -34.97 52.45 1.07
C ARG A 5 -34.06 51.42 1.71
N ILE A 6 -33.83 51.53 3.02
CA ILE A 6 -33.09 50.54 3.80
C ILE A 6 -33.97 49.28 3.89
N PRO A 7 -33.44 48.07 3.57
CA PRO A 7 -34.19 46.83 3.64
C PRO A 7 -34.60 46.54 5.10
N THR A 8 -35.83 46.15 5.29
CA THR A 8 -36.34 45.77 6.64
C THR A 8 -35.69 44.48 7.13
N ARG A 9 -35.65 44.29 8.45
CA ARG A 9 -35.07 43.06 9.07
C ARG A 9 -35.66 41.76 8.52
N ALA A 10 -36.89 41.78 8.00
CA ALA A 10 -37.54 40.66 7.33
C ALA A 10 -36.87 40.32 5.99
N HIS A 11 -36.56 41.32 5.17
CA HIS A 11 -35.91 41.13 3.88
C HIS A 11 -34.47 40.61 4.04
N VAL A 12 -33.75 41.05 5.05
CA VAL A 12 -32.39 40.54 5.37
C VAL A 12 -32.42 39.07 5.79
N ARG A 13 -33.42 38.67 6.63
CA ARG A 13 -33.58 37.28 7.03
C ARG A 13 -33.92 36.36 5.86
N ILE A 14 -34.85 36.77 4.99
CA ILE A 14 -35.17 36.00 3.76
C ILE A 14 -33.95 35.83 2.88
N LEU A 15 -33.17 36.89 2.67
CA LEU A 15 -31.95 36.84 1.84
C LEU A 15 -30.90 35.88 2.44
N ILE A 16 -30.68 35.91 3.76
CA ILE A 16 -29.75 34.99 4.45
C ILE A 16 -30.24 33.55 4.32
N PHE A 17 -31.53 33.27 4.53
CA PHE A 17 -32.09 31.93 4.36
C PHE A 17 -31.94 31.40 2.93
N THR A 18 -32.17 32.27 1.95
CA THR A 18 -32.02 31.89 0.53
C THR A 18 -30.56 31.57 0.20
N ILE A 19 -29.59 32.37 0.67
CA ILE A 19 -28.16 32.15 0.43
C ILE A 19 -27.71 30.83 1.11
N VAL A 20 -28.13 30.57 2.36
CA VAL A 20 -27.80 29.34 3.06
C VAL A 20 -28.42 28.11 2.37
N ALA A 21 -29.69 28.20 1.94
CA ALA A 21 -30.36 27.11 1.22
C ALA A 21 -29.70 26.81 -0.13
N VAL A 22 -29.34 27.84 -0.90
CA VAL A 22 -28.60 27.67 -2.17
C VAL A 22 -27.22 27.09 -1.93
N SER A 23 -26.50 27.51 -0.88
CA SER A 23 -25.20 26.95 -0.54
C SER A 23 -25.29 25.48 -0.12
N LEU A 24 -26.31 25.09 0.65
CA LEU A 24 -26.53 23.70 1.04
C LEU A 24 -26.93 22.82 -0.17
N ILE A 25 -27.77 23.33 -1.07
CA ILE A 25 -28.15 22.62 -2.30
C ILE A 25 -26.93 22.47 -3.22
N THR A 26 -26.09 23.50 -3.37
CA THR A 26 -24.87 23.42 -4.18
C THR A 26 -23.85 22.48 -3.54
N LEU A 27 -23.70 22.44 -2.21
CA LEU A 27 -22.86 21.46 -1.54
C LEU A 27 -23.38 20.01 -1.76
N SER A 28 -24.68 19.78 -1.58
CA SER A 28 -25.29 18.47 -1.84
C SER A 28 -25.15 18.05 -3.31
N LEU A 29 -25.34 18.97 -4.27
CA LEU A 29 -25.14 18.67 -5.68
C LEU A 29 -23.66 18.42 -6.03
N LEU A 30 -22.72 19.06 -5.34
CA LEU A 30 -21.30 18.77 -5.46
C LEU A 30 -20.92 17.40 -4.86
N GLU A 31 -21.52 17.00 -3.73
CA GLU A 31 -21.26 15.70 -3.14
C GLU A 31 -21.93 14.54 -3.88
N PHE A 32 -23.19 14.69 -4.33
CA PHE A 32 -23.93 13.63 -5.03
C PHE A 32 -23.71 13.63 -6.56
N GLY A 33 -23.39 14.79 -7.15
CA GLY A 33 -23.21 14.92 -8.62
C GLY A 33 -21.80 14.56 -9.11
N THR A 34 -20.80 14.56 -8.24
CA THR A 34 -19.39 14.36 -8.67
C THR A 34 -19.00 12.90 -8.84
N THR A 35 -19.66 11.97 -8.13
CA THR A 35 -19.32 10.53 -8.21
C THR A 35 -19.51 9.92 -9.61
N PRO A 36 -20.63 10.13 -10.30
CA PRO A 36 -20.79 9.63 -11.66
C PRO A 36 -19.91 10.38 -12.67
N ILE A 37 -19.71 11.69 -12.50
CA ILE A 37 -18.84 12.50 -13.37
C ILE A 37 -17.37 12.11 -13.14
N ARG A 38 -16.96 11.91 -11.90
CA ARG A 38 -15.62 11.44 -11.54
C ARG A 38 -15.32 10.06 -12.12
N ASN A 39 -16.29 9.13 -12.03
CA ASN A 39 -16.18 7.81 -12.63
C ASN A 39 -16.19 7.88 -14.17
N ALA A 40 -16.96 8.81 -14.79
CA ALA A 40 -16.95 9.04 -16.23
C ALA A 40 -15.64 9.68 -16.71
N ILE A 41 -15.06 10.60 -15.93
CA ILE A 41 -13.75 11.22 -16.23
C ILE A 41 -12.64 10.18 -16.09
N CYS A 42 -12.63 9.39 -15.03
CA CYS A 42 -11.68 8.29 -14.88
C CYS A 42 -11.79 7.27 -16.02
N ARG A 43 -13.02 6.91 -16.44
CA ARG A 43 -13.25 6.04 -17.59
C ARG A 43 -12.78 6.67 -18.92
N SER A 44 -12.92 7.99 -19.08
CA SER A 44 -12.47 8.72 -20.28
C SER A 44 -10.95 8.87 -20.35
N MET A 45 -10.28 8.93 -19.19
CA MET A 45 -8.82 9.11 -19.11
C MET A 45 -8.04 7.79 -19.26
N TYR A 46 -8.70 6.63 -19.03
CA TYR A 46 -8.08 5.30 -19.13
C TYR A 46 -8.95 4.36 -19.97
N PRO A 47 -9.29 4.69 -21.23
CA PRO A 47 -10.17 3.86 -22.05
C PRO A 47 -9.57 2.50 -22.38
N GLU A 48 -8.25 2.39 -22.46
CA GLU A 48 -7.57 1.17 -22.89
C GLU A 48 -7.52 0.09 -21.79
N HIS A 49 -7.51 0.49 -20.51
CA HIS A 49 -7.45 -0.46 -19.40
C HIS A 49 -8.79 -1.10 -19.04
N MET A 50 -9.91 -0.41 -19.33
CA MET A 50 -11.25 -0.91 -18.98
C MET A 50 -11.88 -1.85 -20.01
N SER A 51 -11.33 -1.95 -21.22
CA SER A 51 -11.85 -2.78 -22.30
C SER A 51 -10.97 -3.98 -22.65
N ARG A 52 -9.85 -4.17 -21.97
CA ARG A 52 -9.00 -5.33 -22.24
C ARG A 52 -9.70 -6.59 -21.77
N THR A 53 -10.10 -7.42 -22.72
CA THR A 53 -10.57 -8.77 -22.42
C THR A 53 -9.36 -9.56 -21.90
N VAL A 54 -9.32 -9.80 -20.59
CA VAL A 54 -8.26 -10.60 -19.97
C VAL A 54 -8.64 -12.06 -20.16
N TYR A 55 -7.85 -12.80 -20.91
CA TYR A 55 -8.00 -14.25 -21.01
C TYR A 55 -7.47 -14.90 -19.73
N ILE A 56 -8.11 -16.00 -19.29
CA ILE A 56 -7.72 -16.73 -18.06
C ILE A 56 -6.25 -17.17 -18.11
N GLY A 57 -5.72 -17.47 -19.28
CA GLY A 57 -4.30 -17.82 -19.49
C GLY A 57 -3.32 -16.66 -19.32
N ASP A 58 -3.81 -15.40 -19.30
CA ASP A 58 -2.97 -14.18 -19.14
C ASP A 58 -2.90 -13.70 -17.70
N LEU A 59 -3.41 -14.44 -16.75
CA LEU A 59 -3.36 -14.08 -15.33
C LEU A 59 -2.24 -14.81 -14.61
N ALA A 60 -1.59 -14.11 -13.68
CA ALA A 60 -0.64 -14.72 -12.76
C ALA A 60 -1.26 -15.97 -12.10
N PRO A 61 -0.57 -17.12 -12.12
CA PRO A 61 -1.06 -18.33 -11.48
C PRO A 61 -1.22 -18.11 -9.98
N SER A 62 -2.36 -18.55 -9.44
CA SER A 62 -2.64 -18.44 -8.01
C SER A 62 -2.22 -19.71 -7.29
N ILE A 63 -1.53 -19.56 -6.17
CA ILE A 63 -1.25 -20.64 -5.22
C ILE A 63 -1.76 -20.28 -3.84
N ASN A 64 -2.03 -21.29 -3.01
CA ASN A 64 -2.34 -21.02 -1.61
C ASN A 64 -1.07 -20.71 -0.79
N ALA A 65 -1.24 -19.94 0.27
CA ALA A 65 -0.16 -19.50 1.14
C ALA A 65 0.63 -20.68 1.78
N SER A 66 -0.07 -21.77 2.14
CA SER A 66 0.58 -22.97 2.71
C SER A 66 1.54 -23.63 1.72
N SER A 67 1.17 -23.70 0.44
CA SER A 67 2.06 -24.20 -0.62
C SER A 67 3.27 -23.29 -0.82
N LEU A 68 3.09 -21.96 -0.80
CA LEU A 68 4.20 -21.00 -0.86
C LEU A 68 5.15 -21.23 0.32
N MET A 69 4.63 -21.24 1.55
CA MET A 69 5.43 -21.43 2.75
C MET A 69 6.23 -22.74 2.73
N THR A 70 5.59 -23.84 2.33
CA THR A 70 6.25 -25.15 2.23
C THR A 70 7.42 -25.12 1.25
N GLN A 71 7.28 -24.47 0.10
CA GLN A 71 8.33 -24.38 -0.89
C GLN A 71 9.50 -23.52 -0.39
N PHE A 72 9.21 -22.37 0.24
CA PHE A 72 10.27 -21.50 0.77
C PHE A 72 11.00 -22.10 1.96
N LEU A 73 10.33 -22.87 2.82
CA LEU A 73 11.00 -23.66 3.86
C LEU A 73 11.96 -24.68 3.25
N ALA A 74 11.52 -25.39 2.22
CA ALA A 74 12.37 -26.35 1.56
C ALA A 74 13.61 -25.70 0.92
N ILE A 75 13.45 -24.52 0.31
CA ILE A 75 14.57 -23.72 -0.22
C ILE A 75 15.52 -23.31 0.91
N ARG A 76 14.99 -22.80 2.02
CA ARG A 76 15.75 -22.38 3.20
C ARG A 76 16.57 -23.54 3.82
N GLU A 77 16.03 -24.75 3.77
CA GLU A 77 16.69 -25.97 4.23
C GLU A 77 17.64 -26.59 3.20
N GLY A 78 17.88 -25.93 2.07
CA GLY A 78 18.76 -26.42 1.00
C GLY A 78 18.22 -27.63 0.24
N ARG A 79 16.93 -27.93 0.38
CA ARG A 79 16.28 -29.03 -0.36
C ARG A 79 16.02 -28.60 -1.82
N LYS A 80 16.21 -29.51 -2.75
CA LYS A 80 15.84 -29.27 -4.16
C LYS A 80 14.31 -29.19 -4.26
N VAL A 81 13.83 -28.06 -4.75
CA VAL A 81 12.41 -27.82 -5.03
C VAL A 81 12.24 -27.65 -6.53
N PHE A 82 11.40 -28.48 -7.14
CA PHE A 82 10.96 -28.24 -8.51
C PHE A 82 9.78 -27.24 -8.44
N SER A 83 10.12 -25.96 -8.42
CA SER A 83 9.15 -24.88 -8.30
C SER A 83 9.27 -23.93 -9.48
N SER A 84 8.14 -23.52 -10.02
CA SER A 84 8.05 -22.39 -10.95
C SER A 84 8.02 -21.04 -10.21
N ILE A 85 8.01 -21.03 -8.87
CA ILE A 85 7.95 -19.81 -8.08
C ILE A 85 9.35 -19.21 -8.00
N VAL A 86 9.46 -17.97 -8.44
CA VAL A 86 10.67 -17.18 -8.38
C VAL A 86 10.60 -16.26 -7.17
N PRO A 87 11.56 -16.33 -6.22
CA PRO A 87 11.63 -15.38 -5.11
C PRO A 87 11.68 -13.95 -5.63
N GLY A 88 10.85 -13.06 -5.05
CA GLY A 88 10.72 -11.68 -5.52
C GLY A 88 9.76 -11.47 -6.69
N GLU A 89 9.28 -12.52 -7.36
CA GLU A 89 8.26 -12.45 -8.42
C GLU A 89 6.91 -12.97 -7.91
N ILE A 90 6.44 -12.42 -6.79
CA ILE A 90 5.21 -12.82 -6.12
C ILE A 90 4.35 -11.58 -5.85
N ILE A 91 3.05 -11.69 -6.13
CA ILE A 91 2.05 -10.69 -5.76
C ILE A 91 1.35 -11.18 -4.52
N HIS A 92 1.42 -10.40 -3.45
CA HIS A 92 0.75 -10.66 -2.20
C HIS A 92 -0.41 -9.69 -2.04
N GLN A 93 -1.60 -10.21 -1.75
CA GLN A 93 -2.74 -9.44 -1.27
C GLN A 93 -3.27 -10.07 -0.01
N SER A 94 -3.90 -9.31 0.87
CA SER A 94 -4.45 -9.82 2.13
C SER A 94 -5.91 -9.42 2.28
N TRP A 95 -6.72 -10.38 2.74
CA TRP A 95 -8.11 -10.19 3.08
C TRP A 95 -8.46 -11.03 4.30
N LYS A 96 -9.53 -10.70 5.01
CA LYS A 96 -9.94 -11.46 6.21
C LYS A 96 -10.24 -12.95 5.95
N ALA A 97 -10.53 -13.33 4.71
CA ALA A 97 -10.89 -14.69 4.29
C ALA A 97 -10.51 -14.91 2.82
N GLN A 98 -10.50 -16.15 2.35
CA GLN A 98 -10.19 -16.49 0.95
C GLN A 98 -11.25 -16.01 -0.07
N ASN A 99 -12.41 -15.57 0.40
CA ASN A 99 -13.47 -15.03 -0.45
C ASN A 99 -13.43 -13.50 -0.45
N ILE A 100 -12.90 -12.93 -1.53
CA ILE A 100 -12.87 -11.48 -1.76
C ILE A 100 -14.23 -11.02 -2.30
N PRO A 101 -14.80 -9.90 -1.79
CA PRO A 101 -16.04 -9.35 -2.34
C PRO A 101 -15.90 -9.00 -3.83
N SER A 102 -16.98 -9.22 -4.59
CA SER A 102 -17.01 -9.02 -6.05
C SER A 102 -16.63 -7.59 -6.48
N ALA A 103 -16.88 -6.59 -5.62
CA ALA A 103 -16.49 -5.20 -5.84
C ALA A 103 -14.97 -5.02 -6.06
N TYR A 104 -14.13 -5.93 -5.54
CA TYR A 104 -12.67 -5.86 -5.67
C TYR A 104 -12.11 -6.79 -6.76
N HIS A 105 -12.92 -7.62 -7.40
CA HIS A 105 -12.43 -8.62 -8.37
C HIS A 105 -11.68 -8.00 -9.55
N SER A 106 -12.15 -6.85 -10.06
CA SER A 106 -11.47 -6.14 -11.15
C SER A 106 -10.10 -5.62 -10.73
N LEU A 107 -9.98 -5.12 -9.48
CA LEU A 107 -8.75 -4.61 -8.92
C LEU A 107 -7.73 -5.74 -8.72
N VAL A 108 -8.14 -6.85 -8.14
CA VAL A 108 -7.30 -8.06 -8.03
C VAL A 108 -6.86 -8.57 -9.40
N THR A 109 -7.77 -8.55 -10.38
CA THR A 109 -7.47 -8.98 -11.74
C THR A 109 -6.44 -8.06 -12.39
N SER A 110 -6.46 -6.75 -12.14
CA SER A 110 -5.47 -5.80 -12.68
C SER A 110 -4.04 -6.18 -12.24
N TRP A 111 -3.82 -6.50 -10.98
CA TRP A 111 -2.53 -6.96 -10.48
C TRP A 111 -2.08 -8.26 -11.15
N ARG A 112 -2.98 -9.24 -11.24
CA ARG A 112 -2.67 -10.55 -11.85
C ARG A 112 -2.41 -10.47 -13.34
N SER A 113 -3.06 -9.56 -14.07
CA SER A 113 -2.84 -9.38 -15.51
C SER A 113 -1.59 -8.57 -15.80
N THR A 114 -1.30 -7.54 -15.00
CA THR A 114 -0.10 -6.72 -15.15
C THR A 114 1.19 -7.53 -14.93
N TYR A 115 1.14 -8.51 -14.03
CA TYR A 115 2.28 -9.38 -13.69
C TYR A 115 1.97 -10.85 -14.00
N SER A 116 1.50 -11.15 -15.21
CA SER A 116 0.98 -12.46 -15.60
C SER A 116 1.99 -13.62 -15.46
N ASN A 117 3.29 -13.33 -15.49
CA ASN A 117 4.37 -14.32 -15.30
C ASN A 117 4.75 -14.53 -13.82
N TRP A 118 4.18 -13.76 -12.91
CA TRP A 118 4.44 -13.84 -11.47
C TRP A 118 3.51 -14.85 -10.80
N THR A 119 3.75 -15.14 -9.53
CA THR A 119 2.87 -15.97 -8.71
C THR A 119 1.97 -15.08 -7.86
N TYR A 120 0.66 -15.34 -7.81
CA TYR A 120 -0.30 -14.63 -6.99
C TYR A 120 -0.63 -15.42 -5.71
N VAL A 121 -0.65 -14.75 -4.56
CA VAL A 121 -1.03 -15.32 -3.26
C VAL A 121 -1.99 -14.40 -2.54
N LEU A 122 -3.15 -14.93 -2.18
CA LEU A 122 -4.08 -14.30 -1.25
C LEU A 122 -3.85 -14.85 0.17
N TRP A 123 -3.58 -13.96 1.10
CA TRP A 123 -3.38 -14.26 2.52
C TRP A 123 -4.67 -13.96 3.28
N ASP A 124 -5.08 -14.86 4.16
CA ASP A 124 -6.14 -14.64 5.15
C ASP A 124 -5.59 -14.63 6.57
N ASN A 125 -6.47 -14.45 7.55
CA ASN A 125 -6.06 -14.35 8.95
C ASN A 125 -5.37 -15.64 9.45
N ASP A 126 -5.83 -16.81 9.01
CA ASP A 126 -5.23 -18.10 9.40
C ASP A 126 -3.87 -18.28 8.74
N ASN A 127 -3.73 -17.88 7.49
CA ASN A 127 -2.45 -17.91 6.78
C ASN A 127 -1.44 -16.94 7.40
N ASN A 128 -1.88 -15.77 7.84
CA ASN A 128 -1.03 -14.79 8.53
C ASN A 128 -0.47 -15.37 9.83
N ARG A 129 -1.33 -16.02 10.62
CA ARG A 129 -0.91 -16.69 11.85
C ARG A 129 0.08 -17.84 11.55
N ALA A 130 -0.23 -18.69 10.56
CA ALA A 130 0.62 -19.79 10.15
C ALA A 130 1.99 -19.32 9.64
N LEU A 131 2.07 -18.17 8.94
CA LEU A 131 3.34 -17.55 8.54
C LEU A 131 4.21 -17.22 9.75
N VAL A 132 3.63 -16.55 10.76
CA VAL A 132 4.37 -16.18 11.97
C VAL A 132 4.83 -17.44 12.71
N GLU A 133 3.95 -18.40 12.92
CA GLU A 133 4.25 -19.66 13.59
C GLU A 133 5.38 -20.45 12.91
N THR A 134 5.42 -20.40 11.56
CA THR A 134 6.33 -21.19 10.75
C THR A 134 7.71 -20.54 10.58
N PHE A 135 7.74 -19.22 10.30
CA PHE A 135 8.97 -18.51 9.93
C PHE A 135 9.54 -17.64 11.04
N TYR A 136 8.71 -17.25 12.04
CA TYR A 136 9.04 -16.31 13.11
C TYR A 136 8.41 -16.74 14.45
N PRO A 137 8.60 -18.01 14.87
CA PRO A 137 7.92 -18.58 16.04
C PRO A 137 8.15 -17.78 17.32
N GLU A 138 9.29 -17.11 17.45
CA GLU A 138 9.64 -16.24 18.58
C GLU A 138 8.75 -15.00 18.69
N TRP A 139 8.02 -14.63 17.62
CA TRP A 139 7.10 -13.50 17.58
C TRP A 139 5.63 -13.89 17.73
N LEU A 140 5.31 -15.19 17.70
CA LEU A 140 3.93 -15.67 17.73
C LEU A 140 3.14 -15.12 18.93
N LYS A 141 3.73 -15.15 20.12
CA LYS A 141 3.09 -14.62 21.33
C LYS A 141 2.79 -13.12 21.23
N ALA A 142 3.69 -12.34 20.66
CA ALA A 142 3.48 -10.90 20.45
C ALA A 142 2.41 -10.64 19.39
N TYR A 143 2.43 -11.41 18.29
CA TYR A 143 1.42 -11.38 17.24
C TYR A 143 0.01 -11.67 17.78
N GLU A 144 -0.15 -12.70 18.59
CA GLU A 144 -1.42 -13.07 19.22
C GLU A 144 -1.90 -12.02 20.23
N ALA A 145 -0.98 -11.27 20.83
CA ALA A 145 -1.29 -10.18 21.77
C ALA A 145 -1.75 -8.88 21.07
N LEU A 146 -1.61 -8.76 19.75
CA LEU A 146 -2.09 -7.61 18.99
C LEU A 146 -3.62 -7.46 19.12
N PRO A 147 -4.15 -6.22 19.18
CA PRO A 147 -5.53 -5.96 19.58
C PRO A 147 -6.60 -6.58 18.68
N SER A 148 -6.36 -6.64 17.35
CA SER A 148 -7.31 -7.19 16.38
C SER A 148 -6.63 -7.60 15.08
N ASP A 149 -7.40 -8.18 14.16
CA ASP A 149 -6.89 -8.72 12.90
C ASP A 149 -6.29 -7.67 11.97
N ILE A 150 -6.74 -6.42 12.04
CA ILE A 150 -6.14 -5.34 11.23
C ILE A 150 -4.67 -5.10 11.64
N TYR A 151 -4.35 -5.09 12.94
CA TYR A 151 -2.96 -4.97 13.40
C TYR A 151 -2.11 -6.16 12.96
N ARG A 152 -2.71 -7.37 12.98
CA ARG A 152 -2.05 -8.61 12.56
C ARG A 152 -1.80 -8.65 11.07
N ALA A 153 -2.77 -8.17 10.27
CA ALA A 153 -2.62 -8.05 8.82
C ALA A 153 -1.50 -7.06 8.46
N ASP A 154 -1.51 -5.87 9.07
CA ASP A 154 -0.47 -4.86 8.87
C ASP A 154 0.94 -5.36 9.27
N PHE A 155 1.04 -6.09 10.39
CA PHE A 155 2.27 -6.74 10.79
C PHE A 155 2.75 -7.75 9.75
N SER A 156 1.83 -8.60 9.25
CA SER A 156 2.16 -9.70 8.34
C SER A 156 2.69 -9.23 6.98
N ARG A 157 2.29 -8.04 6.49
CA ARG A 157 2.81 -7.48 5.22
C ARG A 157 4.33 -7.34 5.23
N ASN A 158 4.90 -6.92 6.35
CA ASN A 158 6.36 -6.83 6.51
C ASN A 158 7.00 -8.20 6.39
N LEU A 159 6.34 -9.23 6.92
CA LEU A 159 6.85 -10.60 6.87
C LEU A 159 6.77 -11.21 5.46
N TYR A 160 5.74 -10.86 4.66
CA TYR A 160 5.70 -11.28 3.26
C TYR A 160 6.93 -10.75 2.50
N MET A 161 7.22 -9.46 2.68
CA MET A 161 8.35 -8.81 2.04
C MET A 161 9.69 -9.39 2.49
N HIS A 162 9.83 -9.70 3.78
CA HIS A 162 11.05 -10.31 4.29
C HIS A 162 11.19 -11.77 3.87
N ALA A 163 10.15 -12.58 3.99
CA ALA A 163 10.23 -14.02 3.75
C ALA A 163 10.32 -14.37 2.26
N PHE A 164 9.61 -13.63 1.41
CA PHE A 164 9.37 -14.02 0.02
C PHE A 164 9.80 -12.97 -1.00
N GLY A 165 9.89 -11.70 -0.62
CA GLY A 165 10.03 -10.59 -1.58
C GLY A 165 8.76 -10.43 -2.43
N GLY A 166 8.86 -9.71 -3.54
CA GLY A 166 7.73 -9.45 -4.44
C GLY A 166 7.01 -8.14 -4.14
N ILE A 167 5.74 -8.06 -4.48
CA ILE A 167 4.87 -6.89 -4.27
C ILE A 167 3.74 -7.27 -3.32
N TYR A 168 3.53 -6.47 -2.29
CA TYR A 168 2.28 -6.39 -1.56
C TYR A 168 1.48 -5.19 -2.05
N ALA A 169 0.19 -5.40 -2.29
CA ALA A 169 -0.76 -4.33 -2.58
C ALA A 169 -2.11 -4.63 -1.92
N ASP A 170 -2.77 -3.61 -1.37
CA ASP A 170 -4.12 -3.78 -0.82
C ASP A 170 -5.10 -4.21 -1.93
N VAL A 171 -6.12 -5.01 -1.57
CA VAL A 171 -7.10 -5.55 -2.53
C VAL A 171 -7.98 -4.48 -3.20
N ASP A 172 -8.04 -3.28 -2.62
CA ASP A 172 -8.75 -2.10 -3.13
C ASP A 172 -7.88 -1.19 -4.00
N SER A 173 -6.66 -1.62 -4.33
CA SER A 173 -5.73 -0.93 -5.23
C SER A 173 -5.73 -1.55 -6.63
N GLU A 174 -5.42 -0.75 -7.65
CA GLU A 174 -5.34 -1.15 -9.06
C GLU A 174 -3.90 -1.07 -9.58
N ALA A 175 -3.44 -2.10 -10.26
CA ALA A 175 -2.20 -2.06 -11.03
C ALA A 175 -2.48 -1.47 -12.42
N VAL A 176 -1.94 -0.28 -12.69
CA VAL A 176 -2.13 0.42 -13.98
C VAL A 176 -1.04 0.04 -14.98
N ALA A 177 0.19 -0.16 -14.49
CA ALA A 177 1.35 -0.53 -15.32
C ALA A 177 2.37 -1.33 -14.47
N PRO A 178 3.24 -2.13 -15.10
CA PRO A 178 4.32 -2.81 -14.38
C PRO A 178 5.37 -1.79 -13.92
N LEU A 179 5.95 -2.06 -12.73
CA LEU A 179 7.03 -1.26 -12.18
C LEU A 179 8.38 -1.80 -12.69
N ASP A 180 8.87 -1.27 -13.78
CA ASP A 180 10.11 -1.72 -14.45
C ASP A 180 11.34 -1.70 -13.53
N LEU A 181 11.40 -0.77 -12.58
CA LEU A 181 12.48 -0.69 -11.62
C LEU A 181 12.58 -1.91 -10.71
N LEU A 182 11.43 -2.49 -10.31
CA LEU A 182 11.40 -3.75 -9.57
C LEU A 182 12.06 -4.87 -10.36
N VAL A 183 11.67 -5.01 -11.63
CA VAL A 183 12.21 -6.03 -12.53
C VAL A 183 13.70 -5.82 -12.78
N LYS A 184 14.14 -4.57 -12.94
CA LYS A 184 15.55 -4.22 -13.13
C LYS A 184 16.38 -4.48 -11.87
N ALA A 185 15.88 -4.11 -10.70
CA ALA A 185 16.58 -4.33 -9.43
C ALA A 185 16.78 -5.82 -9.11
N GLN A 186 15.82 -6.68 -9.44
CA GLN A 186 15.96 -8.12 -9.30
C GLN A 186 17.14 -8.69 -10.12
N ARG A 187 17.45 -8.07 -11.25
CA ARG A 187 18.48 -8.55 -12.18
C ARG A 187 19.88 -8.00 -11.93
N SER A 188 20.01 -6.87 -11.25
CA SER A 188 21.25 -6.09 -11.22
C SER A 188 21.97 -6.04 -9.88
N THR A 189 21.33 -6.37 -8.77
CA THR A 189 21.93 -6.20 -7.45
C THR A 189 22.02 -7.52 -6.69
N GLY A 190 23.21 -7.81 -6.15
CA GLY A 190 23.41 -8.96 -5.27
C GLY A 190 22.74 -8.81 -3.88
N ALA A 191 22.14 -7.63 -3.58
CA ALA A 191 21.43 -7.33 -2.34
C ALA A 191 19.95 -7.04 -2.61
N PRO A 192 19.03 -7.44 -1.72
CA PRO A 192 17.61 -7.10 -1.84
C PRO A 192 17.42 -5.58 -1.74
N THR A 193 16.48 -5.04 -2.52
CA THR A 193 16.07 -3.63 -2.48
C THR A 193 14.62 -3.56 -2.01
N ALA A 194 14.32 -2.68 -1.05
CA ALA A 194 12.95 -2.38 -0.63
C ALA A 194 12.40 -1.19 -1.41
N PHE A 195 11.12 -1.26 -1.78
CA PHE A 195 10.42 -0.21 -2.51
C PHE A 195 9.14 0.16 -1.78
N LEU A 196 8.88 1.47 -1.70
CA LEU A 196 7.74 2.07 -1.02
C LEU A 196 7.17 3.20 -1.87
N GLY A 197 5.92 3.56 -1.67
CA GLY A 197 5.29 4.71 -2.31
C GLY A 197 5.07 5.84 -1.31
N ALA A 198 5.43 7.07 -1.67
CA ALA A 198 4.99 8.24 -0.94
C ALA A 198 3.59 8.65 -1.43
N MET A 199 2.73 9.09 -0.51
CA MET A 199 1.42 9.69 -0.84
C MET A 199 1.49 11.21 -0.86
N GLU A 200 2.39 11.79 -0.07
CA GLU A 200 2.58 13.22 0.08
C GLU A 200 4.00 13.64 -0.30
N THR A 201 4.13 14.88 -0.79
CA THR A 201 5.45 15.46 -1.10
C THR A 201 6.18 15.97 0.15
N SER A 202 5.48 16.06 1.30
CA SER A 202 6.05 16.48 2.57
C SER A 202 6.63 15.28 3.33
N SER A 203 7.92 15.31 3.59
CA SER A 203 8.59 14.31 4.44
C SER A 203 8.12 14.35 5.92
N HIS A 204 7.37 15.37 6.31
CA HIS A 204 6.89 15.57 7.68
C HIS A 204 5.52 14.94 7.96
N ASP A 205 4.78 14.53 6.92
CA ASP A 205 3.51 13.84 7.14
C ASP A 205 3.74 12.44 7.73
N LEU A 206 3.12 12.19 8.89
CA LEU A 206 3.21 10.91 9.58
C LEU A 206 2.61 9.76 8.75
N HIS A 207 1.60 10.05 7.94
CA HIS A 207 0.90 9.10 7.08
C HIS A 207 1.42 9.11 5.63
N GLY A 208 2.45 9.89 5.35
CA GLY A 208 2.94 10.13 3.99
C GLY A 208 3.54 8.91 3.28
N ILE A 209 3.72 7.77 3.99
CA ILE A 209 4.15 6.50 3.39
C ILE A 209 3.16 5.40 3.82
N PRO A 210 2.09 5.19 3.05
CA PRO A 210 1.14 4.13 3.33
C PRO A 210 1.76 2.73 3.20
N ASN A 211 1.32 1.80 4.05
CA ASN A 211 1.67 0.39 3.94
C ASN A 211 0.73 -0.39 2.99
N ALA A 212 -0.05 0.32 2.18
CA ALA A 212 -0.94 -0.23 1.17
C ALA A 212 -0.20 -0.71 -0.09
N PHE A 213 1.03 -0.22 -0.31
CA PHE A 213 1.97 -0.70 -1.32
C PHE A 213 3.35 -0.87 -0.71
N MET A 214 3.91 -2.06 -0.82
CA MET A 214 5.25 -2.42 -0.35
C MET A 214 5.85 -3.41 -1.34
N ALA A 215 7.15 -3.30 -1.63
CA ALA A 215 7.78 -4.29 -2.48
C ALA A 215 9.24 -4.55 -2.09
N ALA A 216 9.72 -5.74 -2.44
CA ALA A 216 11.10 -6.15 -2.24
C ALA A 216 11.59 -6.95 -3.44
N SER A 217 12.74 -6.59 -4.01
CA SER A 217 13.29 -7.28 -5.18
C SER A 217 13.66 -8.74 -4.90
N ALA A 218 13.93 -9.09 -3.65
CA ALA A 218 14.27 -10.42 -3.19
C ALA A 218 13.92 -10.56 -1.69
N PRO A 219 13.85 -11.79 -1.15
CA PRO A 219 13.73 -12.03 0.28
C PRO A 219 14.92 -11.49 1.09
N GLY A 220 14.69 -11.24 2.38
CA GLY A 220 15.76 -10.96 3.34
C GLY A 220 16.13 -9.48 3.49
N HIS A 221 15.37 -8.53 2.95
CA HIS A 221 15.66 -7.10 3.17
C HIS A 221 15.44 -6.71 4.64
N PRO A 222 16.45 -6.16 5.33
CA PRO A 222 16.41 -5.94 6.79
C PRO A 222 15.34 -4.94 7.27
N LEU A 223 14.97 -3.94 6.44
CA LEU A 223 13.92 -2.97 6.79
C LEU A 223 12.65 -3.65 7.31
N TRP A 224 12.24 -4.74 6.67
CA TRP A 224 11.01 -5.43 7.02
C TRP A 224 11.04 -6.09 8.40
N LEU A 225 12.22 -6.57 8.81
CA LEU A 225 12.41 -7.04 10.19
C LEU A 225 12.42 -5.89 11.20
N VAL A 226 13.00 -4.74 10.85
CA VAL A 226 12.95 -3.53 11.70
C VAL A 226 11.50 -3.12 11.93
N ALA A 227 10.68 -3.09 10.87
CA ALA A 227 9.27 -2.72 10.96
C ALA A 227 8.44 -3.76 11.77
N ALA A 228 8.70 -5.04 11.58
CA ALA A 228 8.05 -6.08 12.37
C ALA A 228 8.49 -6.05 13.83
N GLN A 229 9.78 -5.85 14.11
CA GLN A 229 10.32 -5.77 15.48
C GLN A 229 9.74 -4.60 16.27
N ASP A 230 9.55 -3.45 15.65
CA ASP A 230 8.91 -2.28 16.27
C ASP A 230 7.49 -2.61 16.78
N THR A 231 6.71 -3.34 15.97
CA THR A 231 5.39 -3.84 16.37
C THR A 231 5.46 -4.87 17.50
N VAL A 232 6.43 -5.79 17.43
CA VAL A 232 6.66 -6.82 18.48
C VAL A 232 7.03 -6.18 19.81
N ASP A 233 7.91 -5.19 19.79
CA ASP A 233 8.34 -4.48 21.00
C ASP A 233 7.19 -3.70 21.62
N TRP A 234 6.37 -3.07 20.80
CA TRP A 234 5.14 -2.45 21.27
C TRP A 234 4.19 -3.47 21.93
N ALA A 235 3.95 -4.61 21.28
CA ALA A 235 3.06 -5.65 21.82
C ALA A 235 3.58 -6.23 23.13
N ARG A 236 4.90 -6.44 23.25
CA ARG A 236 5.56 -6.93 24.48
C ARG A 236 5.48 -5.90 25.60
N ALA A 237 5.80 -4.64 25.32
CA ALA A 237 5.71 -3.56 26.31
C ALA A 237 4.30 -3.42 26.88
N ARG A 238 3.27 -3.71 26.06
CA ARG A 238 1.88 -3.59 26.44
C ARG A 238 1.27 -4.85 27.06
N SER A 239 1.92 -5.99 26.98
CA SER A 239 1.37 -7.28 27.44
C SER A 239 0.97 -7.30 28.92
N TRP A 240 1.47 -6.36 29.72
CA TRP A 240 1.26 -6.24 31.16
C TRP A 240 0.23 -5.18 31.58
N ASP A 241 -0.13 -4.22 30.70
CA ASP A 241 -1.19 -3.23 30.99
C ASP A 241 -2.19 -3.09 29.83
N ARG A 242 -3.29 -3.84 29.92
CA ARG A 242 -4.40 -3.78 28.95
C ARG A 242 -5.48 -2.75 29.31
N SER A 243 -5.34 -2.01 30.40
CA SER A 243 -6.32 -1.00 30.84
C SER A 243 -6.29 0.25 29.97
N ILE A 244 -5.15 0.52 29.33
CA ILE A 244 -4.99 1.66 28.42
C ILE A 244 -5.48 1.25 27.03
N PRO A 245 -6.39 1.99 26.37
CA PRO A 245 -6.82 1.72 25.00
C PRO A 245 -5.65 1.68 24.03
N ALA A 246 -5.62 0.74 23.07
CA ALA A 246 -4.58 0.70 22.05
C ALA A 246 -4.69 1.94 21.15
N PRO A 247 -3.56 2.55 20.73
CA PRO A 247 -3.55 3.47 19.59
C PRO A 247 -4.12 2.77 18.34
N GLY A 248 -4.53 3.53 17.34
CA GLY A 248 -4.97 2.98 16.08
C GLY A 248 -3.91 2.08 15.39
N PRO A 249 -4.33 1.17 14.52
CA PRO A 249 -3.42 0.23 13.86
C PRO A 249 -2.30 0.95 13.10
N GLU A 250 -2.58 2.11 12.53
CA GLU A 250 -1.61 2.93 11.82
C GLU A 250 -0.37 3.28 12.66
N TYR A 251 -0.52 3.47 13.97
CA TYR A 251 0.57 3.82 14.90
C TYR A 251 1.36 2.60 15.38
N VAL A 252 0.76 1.42 15.37
CA VAL A 252 1.34 0.21 15.95
C VAL A 252 2.01 -0.66 14.91
N SER A 253 1.34 -0.90 13.77
CA SER A 253 1.78 -1.85 12.74
C SER A 253 1.60 -1.31 11.31
N GLY A 254 0.88 -0.19 11.15
CA GLY A 254 0.55 0.41 9.86
C GLY A 254 1.52 1.50 9.40
N SER A 255 1.01 2.49 8.67
CA SER A 255 1.79 3.51 7.96
C SER A 255 2.71 4.34 8.85
N VAL A 256 2.24 4.76 10.03
CA VAL A 256 3.06 5.56 10.97
C VAL A 256 4.19 4.72 11.57
N SER A 257 3.91 3.46 11.92
CA SER A 257 4.94 2.50 12.38
C SER A 257 5.97 2.23 11.28
N LEU A 258 5.52 2.00 10.05
CA LEU A 258 6.41 1.79 8.90
C LEU A 258 7.31 3.00 8.67
N ARG A 259 6.77 4.22 8.68
CA ARG A 259 7.56 5.44 8.54
C ARG A 259 8.62 5.57 9.64
N ARG A 260 8.27 5.31 10.89
CA ARG A 260 9.21 5.30 12.03
C ARG A 260 10.33 4.29 11.81
N SER A 261 9.99 3.11 11.31
CA SER A 261 10.97 2.05 11.00
C SER A 261 11.91 2.44 9.86
N ILE A 262 11.43 3.16 8.85
CA ILE A 262 12.26 3.72 7.77
C ILE A 262 13.26 4.73 8.33
N ILE A 263 12.82 5.64 9.21
CA ILE A 263 13.70 6.62 9.86
C ILE A 263 14.79 5.92 10.65
N ASN A 264 14.43 4.88 11.41
CA ASN A 264 15.41 4.13 12.21
C ASN A 264 16.38 3.32 11.34
N TYR A 265 15.93 2.82 10.19
CA TYR A 265 16.74 2.03 9.28
C TYR A 265 17.63 2.88 8.38
N SER A 266 17.07 3.94 7.78
CA SER A 266 17.77 4.83 6.83
C SER A 266 17.16 6.23 6.84
N PRO A 267 17.58 7.11 7.76
CA PRO A 267 17.03 8.46 7.90
C PRO A 267 17.09 9.29 6.61
N SER A 268 18.15 9.11 5.84
CA SER A 268 18.39 9.87 4.60
C SER A 268 17.33 9.64 3.51
N VAL A 269 16.57 8.55 3.57
CA VAL A 269 15.46 8.29 2.62
C VAL A 269 14.37 9.36 2.69
N LEU A 270 14.19 9.99 3.87
CA LEU A 270 13.17 11.02 4.09
C LEU A 270 13.69 12.46 3.98
N GLU A 271 15.00 12.64 3.94
CA GLU A 271 15.64 13.98 3.93
C GLU A 271 15.66 14.62 2.54
N THR A 272 15.38 13.86 1.49
CA THR A 272 15.44 14.38 0.14
C THR A 272 14.06 14.85 -0.34
N PRO A 273 14.00 16.02 -1.01
CA PRO A 273 12.75 16.51 -1.56
C PRO A 273 12.14 15.52 -2.57
N ILE A 274 10.96 15.04 -2.29
CA ILE A 274 10.16 14.27 -3.23
C ILE A 274 9.59 15.26 -4.23
N GLY A 275 10.32 15.56 -5.28
CA GLY A 275 9.88 16.54 -6.26
C GLY A 275 10.57 16.39 -7.61
N GLY A 276 9.76 16.29 -8.64
CA GLY A 276 10.15 16.44 -10.04
C GLY A 276 10.71 15.19 -10.72
N GLY A 277 9.84 14.23 -11.10
CA GLY A 277 10.07 13.34 -12.26
C GLY A 277 11.24 12.37 -12.24
N SER A 278 12.01 12.33 -11.17
CA SER A 278 13.18 11.46 -11.04
C SER A 278 12.91 10.43 -9.96
N THR A 279 13.05 9.17 -10.32
CA THR A 279 13.20 8.06 -9.37
C THR A 279 14.45 8.31 -8.56
N HIS A 280 14.31 8.77 -7.33
CA HIS A 280 15.46 9.02 -6.47
C HIS A 280 15.95 7.70 -5.88
N TYR A 281 17.10 7.23 -6.36
CA TYR A 281 17.86 6.16 -5.77
C TYR A 281 18.59 6.70 -4.54
N TYR A 282 18.25 6.19 -3.37
CA TYR A 282 19.10 6.36 -2.19
C TYR A 282 19.98 5.13 -2.03
N SER A 283 21.15 5.21 -2.57
CA SER A 283 22.26 4.45 -2.03
C SER A 283 22.78 5.22 -0.82
N THR A 284 22.53 4.70 0.39
CA THR A 284 23.35 5.09 1.52
C THR A 284 24.78 4.72 1.15
N SER A 285 25.68 5.70 1.17
CA SER A 285 27.11 5.55 0.84
C SER A 285 27.91 4.62 1.77
N ASN A 286 27.24 3.91 2.67
CA ASN A 286 27.79 2.81 3.45
C ASN A 286 27.39 1.48 2.82
N GLU A 287 28.35 0.75 2.32
CA GLU A 287 28.26 -0.55 1.62
C GLU A 287 27.56 -1.67 2.41
N THR A 288 27.07 -1.40 3.62
CA THR A 288 26.48 -2.37 4.54
C THR A 288 24.96 -2.32 4.66
N ILE A 289 24.28 -1.32 4.09
CA ILE A 289 22.83 -1.16 4.23
C ILE A 289 22.13 -1.47 2.90
N ALA A 290 21.22 -2.44 2.92
CA ALA A 290 20.40 -2.77 1.75
C ALA A 290 19.55 -1.58 1.30
N PRO A 291 19.46 -1.28 -0.02
CA PRO A 291 18.84 -0.06 -0.52
C PRO A 291 17.33 0.02 -0.24
N VAL A 292 16.85 1.23 0.06
CA VAL A 292 15.43 1.56 0.12
C VAL A 292 15.13 2.60 -0.95
N VAL A 293 14.13 2.35 -1.78
CA VAL A 293 13.65 3.26 -2.82
C VAL A 293 12.26 3.77 -2.42
N LEU A 294 12.09 5.07 -2.33
CA LEU A 294 10.82 5.71 -2.11
C LEU A 294 10.35 6.35 -3.43
N PHE A 295 9.29 5.80 -4.00
CA PHE A 295 8.66 6.37 -5.19
C PHE A 295 7.92 7.65 -4.85
N SER A 296 7.94 8.61 -5.77
CA SER A 296 7.13 9.82 -5.66
C SER A 296 5.62 9.49 -5.75
N PRO A 297 4.74 10.39 -5.25
CA PRO A 297 3.31 10.15 -5.25
C PRO A 297 2.75 9.83 -6.65
N GLU A 298 3.30 10.44 -7.69
CA GLU A 298 2.84 10.25 -9.07
C GLU A 298 3.01 8.80 -9.57
N VAL A 299 3.92 8.04 -8.97
CA VAL A 299 4.22 6.66 -9.40
C VAL A 299 3.26 5.65 -8.78
N ILE A 300 3.01 5.76 -7.47
CA ILE A 300 2.22 4.77 -6.73
C ILE A 300 0.85 5.30 -6.32
N TYR A 301 0.78 6.55 -5.86
CA TYR A 301 -0.43 7.19 -5.34
C TYR A 301 -0.73 8.50 -6.08
N PRO A 302 -1.07 8.45 -7.39
CA PRO A 302 -1.25 9.65 -8.20
C PRO A 302 -2.46 10.51 -7.78
N PHE A 303 -3.30 9.99 -6.86
CA PHE A 303 -4.46 10.70 -6.33
C PHE A 303 -4.37 10.78 -4.80
N THR A 304 -4.51 12.00 -4.27
CA THR A 304 -4.63 12.22 -2.82
C THR A 304 -6.10 12.27 -2.40
N TRP A 305 -6.39 11.93 -1.12
CA TRP A 305 -7.75 11.95 -0.58
C TRP A 305 -8.40 13.34 -0.68
N ASP A 306 -7.60 14.41 -0.52
CA ASP A 306 -8.08 15.79 -0.47
C ASP A 306 -8.05 16.50 -1.82
N ARG A 307 -7.29 16.01 -2.78
CA ARG A 307 -7.12 16.64 -4.10
C ARG A 307 -7.01 15.57 -5.18
N PRO A 308 -8.12 15.13 -5.77
CA PRO A 308 -8.07 14.30 -6.96
C PRO A 308 -7.49 15.13 -8.12
N ARG A 309 -6.18 15.17 -8.28
CA ARG A 309 -5.53 15.71 -9.46
C ARG A 309 -5.34 14.58 -10.46
N PRO A 310 -5.86 14.69 -11.68
CA PRO A 310 -5.53 13.79 -12.74
C PRO A 310 -4.09 14.08 -13.19
N HIS A 311 -3.09 13.46 -12.55
CA HIS A 311 -1.77 13.38 -13.14
C HIS A 311 -1.74 12.11 -13.99
N VAL A 312 -1.75 12.31 -15.29
CA VAL A 312 -1.54 11.25 -16.27
C VAL A 312 -0.13 10.71 -16.06
N LEU A 313 -0.05 9.45 -15.61
CA LEU A 313 1.19 8.70 -15.66
C LEU A 313 1.48 8.39 -17.13
N THR A 314 2.10 9.30 -17.83
CA THR A 314 2.85 8.94 -19.01
C THR A 314 4.13 8.28 -18.51
N ALA A 315 4.19 6.95 -18.60
CA ALA A 315 5.45 6.24 -18.57
C ALA A 315 6.26 6.80 -19.74
N THR A 316 7.10 7.80 -19.47
CA THR A 316 8.10 8.24 -20.43
C THR A 316 9.12 7.12 -20.54
N HIS A 317 9.06 6.42 -21.67
CA HIS A 317 10.16 5.67 -22.18
C HIS A 317 11.31 6.65 -22.47
N GLU A 318 12.33 6.68 -21.62
CA GLU A 318 13.71 7.03 -21.97
C GLU A 318 14.68 6.05 -21.31
#